data_345018f7dacdd54d132940f903959e36
#
_entry.id   345018f7dacdd54d132940f903959e36
#
_cell.length_a   1.000
_cell.length_b   1.000
_cell.length_c   1.000
_cell.angle_alpha   90.00
_cell.angle_beta   90.00
_cell.angle_gamma   90.00
#
_symmetry.space_group_name_H-M   'P 1'
#
loop_
_entity.id
_entity.type
_entity.pdbx_description
1 polymer ?
#
loop_
_entity_poly.entity_id
_entity_poly.type
_entity_poly.pdbx_seq_one_letter_code
_entity_poly.pdbx_strand_id
1 'polypeptide(L)'
;DGDGDGDGDGRDSRGGGWSVTGSKEGIGNAEHARFFTCVARTGSRPGPGSMSILLVDRDRAGAADAVRDARTWRMTGLRGFALGDVSFHDARVPDGALVAPEGHGLETLLRSGQVARALITALPLGGTDTSLRLALDFARRRRIFGGRVSDNPYTRRQLAECFARLILAESGNTAAIRGIQAFPGQAVVLSSAVKHAIPRRLTAIQDTLTDVIGARHFDREHPRFTPHAKAVRDGRVAHFADGNAVVVLKAVAAALDRVLPGDHAITDPGDPSADPTADARDALARVADLSAELPAFHPQRQTIAPQGADVATAALAGAARRLAALAAVAADPVEGDSDTAGPALSALARRASDDLARIWERGRAARARHAQALAAEGPRYLASAGPLRTAELGCGIVMAGCAAAAWSGNPTALGSERDTLAVLALGLALDAGTADDVDPGVVELVARVAERLHDEGRLFSYLPVELAPEAEEPSWA
;
A
#
# COMPACT_ATOMS: atom_id res chain seq x y z
N ASP A 1 19.37 -5.09 21.89
CA ASP A 1 20.40 -4.40 22.68
C ASP A 1 21.06 -5.43 23.59
N GLY A 2 22.18 -5.95 23.17
CA GLY A 2 23.07 -6.78 23.97
C GLY A 2 24.44 -6.18 23.82
N ASP A 3 24.88 -5.47 24.87
CA ASP A 3 26.25 -5.00 25.02
C ASP A 3 27.17 -6.22 25.05
N GLY A 4 27.79 -6.49 23.93
CA GLY A 4 28.89 -7.41 23.78
C GLY A 4 30.02 -6.64 23.14
N ASP A 5 30.92 -6.07 23.98
CA ASP A 5 32.20 -5.57 23.56
C ASP A 5 33.04 -6.74 23.01
N GLY A 6 32.96 -6.92 21.72
CA GLY A 6 33.79 -7.79 20.92
C GLY A 6 34.48 -6.95 19.86
N ASP A 7 35.59 -6.30 20.19
CA ASP A 7 36.54 -5.73 19.23
C ASP A 7 37.18 -6.86 18.42
N GLY A 8 36.48 -7.33 17.38
CA GLY A 8 36.97 -8.30 16.42
C GLY A 8 36.51 -7.90 15.04
N ASP A 9 37.46 -7.54 14.17
CA ASP A 9 37.29 -7.62 12.72
C ASP A 9 36.72 -9.02 12.44
N GLY A 10 35.45 -9.11 11.97
CA GLY A 10 34.72 -10.39 11.78
C GLY A 10 35.34 -11.32 10.74
N ARG A 11 36.57 -11.08 10.31
CA ARG A 11 37.35 -11.94 9.41
C ARG A 11 37.94 -13.15 10.14
N ASP A 12 37.72 -14.34 9.58
CA ASP A 12 38.35 -15.56 10.07
C ASP A 12 39.86 -15.54 9.81
N SER A 13 40.64 -15.40 10.87
CA SER A 13 42.13 -15.39 10.82
C SER A 13 42.74 -16.72 10.35
N ARG A 14 41.93 -17.77 10.11
CA ARG A 14 42.41 -19.14 9.86
C ARG A 14 42.30 -19.62 8.41
N GLY A 15 41.80 -18.80 7.46
CA GLY A 15 41.69 -19.33 6.07
C GLY A 15 40.95 -18.48 5.04
N GLY A 16 40.78 -17.22 5.27
CA GLY A 16 39.98 -16.33 4.39
C GLY A 16 38.49 -16.58 4.53
N GLY A 17 37.71 -15.52 4.77
CA GLY A 17 36.25 -15.59 4.98
C GLY A 17 35.82 -14.85 6.23
N TRP A 18 34.56 -15.11 6.64
CA TRP A 18 33.89 -14.44 7.74
C TRP A 18 33.47 -15.45 8.80
N SER A 19 33.44 -15.04 10.06
CA SER A 19 32.80 -15.73 11.17
C SER A 19 31.60 -14.89 11.63
N VAL A 20 30.40 -15.47 11.60
CA VAL A 20 29.15 -14.79 11.98
C VAL A 20 28.70 -15.31 13.33
N THR A 21 28.56 -14.39 14.30
CA THR A 21 28.02 -14.70 15.64
C THR A 21 26.92 -13.68 15.98
N GLY A 22 25.82 -14.16 16.58
CA GLY A 22 24.69 -13.34 16.98
C GLY A 22 23.34 -14.02 16.76
N SER A 23 22.25 -13.27 16.85
CA SER A 23 20.89 -13.79 16.64
C SER A 23 20.04 -12.88 15.77
N LYS A 24 19.04 -13.45 15.16
CA LYS A 24 17.98 -12.77 14.40
C LYS A 24 16.64 -13.28 14.86
N GLU A 25 15.71 -12.37 15.10
CA GLU A 25 14.35 -12.69 15.53
C GLU A 25 13.35 -12.45 14.41
N GLY A 26 12.26 -13.25 14.39
CA GLY A 26 11.16 -13.08 13.46
C GLY A 26 11.53 -13.32 12.00
N ILE A 27 12.37 -14.31 11.74
CA ILE A 27 12.81 -14.69 10.39
C ILE A 27 11.78 -15.61 9.75
N GLY A 28 11.30 -15.21 8.57
CA GLY A 28 10.39 -16.05 7.78
C GLY A 28 11.06 -17.31 7.29
N ASN A 29 10.33 -18.42 7.39
CA ASN A 29 10.79 -19.75 6.97
C ASN A 29 12.09 -20.22 7.68
N ALA A 30 12.35 -19.71 8.88
CA ALA A 30 13.59 -19.96 9.61
C ALA A 30 13.93 -21.44 9.76
N GLU A 31 12.92 -22.26 10.12
CA GLU A 31 13.06 -23.70 10.36
C GLU A 31 13.48 -24.48 9.10
N HIS A 32 13.01 -24.05 7.91
CA HIS A 32 13.21 -24.79 6.67
C HIS A 32 14.28 -24.17 5.75
N ALA A 33 14.70 -22.94 6.03
CA ALA A 33 15.66 -22.25 5.18
C ALA A 33 17.06 -22.85 5.30
N ARG A 34 17.64 -23.20 4.16
CA ARG A 34 19.06 -23.54 4.04
C ARG A 34 19.92 -22.30 3.94
N PHE A 35 19.49 -21.30 3.18
CA PHE A 35 20.23 -20.07 2.94
C PHE A 35 19.63 -18.90 3.68
N PHE A 36 20.48 -18.09 4.31
CA PHE A 36 20.11 -16.85 4.96
C PHE A 36 20.90 -15.69 4.38
N THR A 37 20.19 -14.63 3.96
CA THR A 37 20.81 -13.33 3.73
C THR A 37 20.92 -12.62 5.07
N CYS A 38 22.11 -12.63 5.65
CA CYS A 38 22.37 -12.07 6.98
C CYS A 38 22.99 -10.69 6.87
N VAL A 39 22.29 -9.66 7.36
CA VAL A 39 22.90 -8.34 7.56
C VAL A 39 23.71 -8.41 8.84
N ALA A 40 25.02 -8.25 8.73
CA ALA A 40 25.95 -8.33 9.84
C ALA A 40 26.88 -7.12 9.87
N ARG A 41 27.41 -6.82 11.05
CA ARG A 41 28.47 -5.80 11.20
C ARG A 41 29.80 -6.42 10.80
N THR A 42 30.46 -5.82 9.82
CA THR A 42 31.80 -6.22 9.35
C THR A 42 32.86 -5.14 9.60
N GLY A 43 32.44 -3.90 9.84
CA GLY A 43 33.38 -2.81 10.14
C GLY A 43 33.40 -2.44 11.62
N SER A 44 34.58 -2.06 12.13
CA SER A 44 34.80 -1.67 13.54
C SER A 44 34.21 -0.29 13.89
N ARG A 45 34.07 0.62 12.91
CA ARG A 45 33.49 1.96 13.14
C ARG A 45 31.98 1.93 13.08
N PRO A 46 31.27 2.49 14.07
CA PRO A 46 29.82 2.60 14.02
C PRO A 46 29.34 3.43 12.81
N GLY A 47 28.30 2.98 12.15
CA GLY A 47 27.67 3.72 11.06
C GLY A 47 27.11 2.83 9.94
N PRO A 48 26.41 3.42 8.97
CA PRO A 48 25.82 2.67 7.87
C PRO A 48 26.83 1.83 7.06
N GLY A 49 28.05 2.34 6.88
CA GLY A 49 29.13 1.65 6.16
C GLY A 49 29.78 0.50 6.92
N SER A 50 29.35 0.20 8.15
CA SER A 50 29.83 -0.97 8.89
C SER A 50 29.01 -2.24 8.66
N MET A 51 27.94 -2.17 7.88
CA MET A 51 27.01 -3.28 7.68
C MET A 51 27.21 -3.90 6.30
N SER A 52 27.31 -5.23 6.27
CA SER A 52 27.39 -6.02 5.04
C SER A 52 26.27 -7.07 4.98
N ILE A 53 25.98 -7.62 3.81
CA ILE A 53 25.07 -8.74 3.65
C ILE A 53 25.90 -9.98 3.28
N LEU A 54 25.80 -11.00 4.10
CA LEU A 54 26.45 -12.29 3.92
C LEU A 54 25.40 -13.34 3.56
N LEU A 55 25.67 -14.16 2.55
CA LEU A 55 24.88 -15.35 2.26
C LEU A 55 25.41 -16.52 3.09
N VAL A 56 24.67 -16.89 4.14
CA VAL A 56 25.04 -18.02 5.02
C VAL A 56 24.35 -19.28 4.51
N ASP A 57 25.14 -20.31 4.19
CA ASP A 57 24.65 -21.67 3.89
C ASP A 57 24.68 -22.47 5.19
N ARG A 58 23.52 -22.84 5.72
CA ARG A 58 23.37 -23.62 6.97
C ARG A 58 24.18 -24.91 6.96
N ASP A 59 24.18 -25.63 5.82
CA ASP A 59 24.84 -26.93 5.68
C ASP A 59 26.37 -26.83 5.60
N ARG A 60 26.90 -25.63 5.33
CA ARG A 60 28.34 -25.37 5.15
C ARG A 60 28.93 -24.39 6.15
N ALA A 61 28.14 -23.98 7.15
CA ALA A 61 28.53 -22.95 8.13
C ALA A 61 29.56 -23.43 9.17
N GLY A 62 30.08 -24.63 9.07
CA GLY A 62 31.06 -25.21 9.98
C GLY A 62 30.51 -26.32 10.85
N ALA A 63 30.47 -26.16 12.19
CA ALA A 63 29.92 -27.17 13.08
C ALA A 63 28.42 -27.37 12.80
N ALA A 64 27.88 -28.57 13.06
CA ALA A 64 26.49 -28.95 12.81
C ALA A 64 25.48 -27.99 13.50
N ASP A 65 25.92 -27.28 14.50
CA ASP A 65 25.12 -26.34 15.30
C ASP A 65 25.53 -24.87 15.13
N ALA A 66 26.37 -24.57 14.12
CA ALA A 66 26.79 -23.19 13.83
C ALA A 66 25.62 -22.28 13.45
N VAL A 67 24.55 -22.83 12.88
CA VAL A 67 23.28 -22.13 12.63
C VAL A 67 22.15 -22.92 13.26
N ARG A 68 21.53 -22.39 14.30
CA ARG A 68 20.50 -23.05 15.09
C ARG A 68 19.16 -22.33 14.98
N ASP A 69 18.08 -23.09 14.94
CA ASP A 69 16.74 -22.58 15.20
C ASP A 69 16.57 -22.40 16.72
N ALA A 70 16.53 -21.16 17.16
CA ALA A 70 16.40 -20.88 18.59
C ALA A 70 14.95 -21.02 19.05
N ARG A 71 13.97 -20.70 18.20
CA ARG A 71 12.55 -20.79 18.53
C ARG A 71 11.69 -20.67 17.28
N THR A 72 10.73 -21.57 17.07
CA THR A 72 9.62 -21.39 16.11
C THR A 72 8.44 -20.73 16.79
N TRP A 73 7.90 -19.67 16.19
CA TRP A 73 6.82 -18.90 16.78
C TRP A 73 5.46 -19.55 16.54
N ARG A 74 4.62 -19.56 17.59
CA ARG A 74 3.22 -20.00 17.50
C ARG A 74 2.36 -18.82 17.04
N MET A 75 2.13 -18.73 15.74
CA MET A 75 1.49 -17.58 15.11
C MET A 75 -0.02 -17.55 15.30
N THR A 76 -0.60 -16.37 15.50
CA THR A 76 -2.06 -16.14 15.48
C THR A 76 -2.61 -16.06 14.06
N GLY A 77 -1.84 -15.50 13.13
CA GLY A 77 -2.06 -15.48 11.66
C GLY A 77 -0.87 -16.07 10.93
N LEU A 78 -0.98 -16.34 9.64
CA LEU A 78 0.09 -16.94 8.80
C LEU A 78 0.70 -18.20 9.42
N ARG A 79 -0.12 -19.07 9.97
CA ARG A 79 0.34 -20.22 10.80
C ARG A 79 1.28 -21.17 10.08
N GLY A 80 1.22 -21.26 8.76
CA GLY A 80 2.11 -22.07 7.93
C GLY A 80 3.40 -21.40 7.50
N PHE A 81 3.70 -20.18 7.98
CA PHE A 81 4.84 -19.40 7.50
C PHE A 81 6.17 -19.76 8.17
N ALA A 82 6.17 -20.59 9.22
CA ALA A 82 7.36 -21.00 9.97
C ALA A 82 8.25 -19.82 10.40
N LEU A 83 7.63 -18.78 10.97
CA LEU A 83 8.37 -17.65 11.53
C LEU A 83 9.11 -18.08 12.79
N GLY A 84 10.39 -17.71 12.91
CA GLY A 84 11.21 -18.14 14.06
C GLY A 84 12.42 -17.28 14.27
N ASP A 85 13.16 -17.63 15.31
CA ASP A 85 14.42 -17.00 15.67
C ASP A 85 15.58 -17.92 15.25
N VAL A 86 16.68 -17.31 14.78
CA VAL A 86 17.87 -18.02 14.33
C VAL A 86 19.09 -17.46 15.07
N SER A 87 19.95 -18.33 15.59
CA SER A 87 21.22 -17.96 16.17
C SER A 87 22.40 -18.50 15.36
N PHE A 88 23.44 -17.71 15.30
CA PHE A 88 24.70 -18.00 14.62
C PHE A 88 25.82 -18.11 15.67
N HIS A 89 26.58 -19.18 15.63
CA HIS A 89 27.70 -19.48 16.56
C HIS A 89 28.94 -19.77 15.75
N ASP A 90 29.77 -18.76 15.55
CA ASP A 90 30.95 -18.83 14.70
C ASP A 90 30.69 -19.47 13.33
N ALA A 91 29.53 -19.11 12.76
CA ALA A 91 29.10 -19.63 11.47
C ALA A 91 30.04 -19.15 10.36
N ARG A 92 30.73 -20.09 9.72
CA ARG A 92 31.75 -19.78 8.70
C ARG A 92 31.09 -19.43 7.37
N VAL A 93 31.51 -18.33 6.78
CA VAL A 93 31.04 -17.82 5.52
C VAL A 93 32.24 -17.48 4.62
N PRO A 94 32.35 -18.02 3.44
CA PRO A 94 33.47 -17.75 2.53
C PRO A 94 33.47 -16.29 2.05
N ASP A 95 34.62 -15.76 1.66
CA ASP A 95 34.76 -14.38 1.16
C ASP A 95 33.81 -14.08 -0.02
N GLY A 96 33.62 -15.04 -0.92
CA GLY A 96 32.73 -14.92 -2.08
C GLY A 96 31.23 -14.90 -1.77
N ALA A 97 30.83 -14.98 -0.50
CA ALA A 97 29.43 -14.95 -0.07
C ALA A 97 28.92 -13.54 0.29
N LEU A 98 29.71 -12.49 0.08
CA LEU A 98 29.22 -11.12 0.12
C LEU A 98 28.21 -10.88 -1.01
N VAL A 99 26.99 -10.46 -0.66
CA VAL A 99 25.93 -10.18 -1.61
C VAL A 99 26.13 -8.82 -2.31
N ALA A 100 26.84 -7.90 -1.64
CA ALA A 100 27.24 -6.59 -2.14
C ALA A 100 28.67 -6.28 -1.64
N PRO A 101 29.32 -5.23 -2.14
CA PRO A 101 30.59 -4.80 -1.57
C PRO A 101 30.53 -4.60 -0.06
N GLU A 102 31.63 -4.86 0.63
CA GLU A 102 31.70 -4.68 2.08
C GLU A 102 31.28 -3.26 2.48
N GLY A 103 30.48 -3.13 3.54
CA GLY A 103 29.95 -1.85 4.01
C GLY A 103 28.70 -1.35 3.27
N HIS A 104 28.26 -1.98 2.18
CA HIS A 104 27.08 -1.58 1.41
C HIS A 104 25.80 -2.37 1.78
N GLY A 105 25.84 -3.14 2.88
CA GLY A 105 24.71 -3.99 3.27
C GLY A 105 23.43 -3.22 3.58
N LEU A 106 23.51 -2.11 4.31
CA LEU A 106 22.34 -1.31 4.65
C LEU A 106 21.73 -0.66 3.41
N GLU A 107 22.54 -0.12 2.51
CA GLU A 107 22.08 0.48 1.25
C GLU A 107 21.33 -0.57 0.40
N THR A 108 21.92 -1.75 0.25
CA THR A 108 21.34 -2.87 -0.51
C THR A 108 20.01 -3.31 0.10
N LEU A 109 19.93 -3.43 1.43
CA LEU A 109 18.69 -3.75 2.15
C LEU A 109 17.60 -2.69 1.93
N LEU A 110 17.97 -1.40 2.00
CA LEU A 110 17.01 -0.31 1.80
C LEU A 110 16.47 -0.26 0.37
N ARG A 111 17.30 -0.55 -0.64
CA ARG A 111 16.87 -0.64 -2.05
C ARG A 111 15.93 -1.83 -2.29
N SER A 112 16.32 -3.03 -1.86
CA SER A 112 15.48 -4.22 -2.01
C SER A 112 14.17 -4.11 -1.25
N GLY A 113 14.20 -3.50 -0.05
CA GLY A 113 13.03 -3.25 0.78
C GLY A 113 11.97 -2.34 0.12
N GLN A 114 12.32 -1.51 -0.85
CA GLN A 114 11.34 -0.67 -1.57
C GLN A 114 10.37 -1.54 -2.38
N VAL A 115 10.87 -2.56 -3.04
CA VAL A 115 10.03 -3.51 -3.78
C VAL A 115 9.19 -4.36 -2.83
N ALA A 116 9.82 -4.93 -1.80
CA ALA A 116 9.13 -5.75 -0.79
C ALA A 116 7.99 -4.99 -0.11
N ARG A 117 8.20 -3.70 0.24
CA ARG A 117 7.17 -2.84 0.87
C ARG A 117 5.94 -2.64 0.00
N ALA A 118 6.10 -2.49 -1.30
CA ALA A 118 4.95 -2.35 -2.20
C ALA A 118 4.24 -3.70 -2.40
N LEU A 119 4.99 -4.79 -2.54
CA LEU A 119 4.42 -6.12 -2.81
C LEU A 119 3.70 -6.74 -1.60
N ILE A 120 4.19 -6.51 -0.36
CA ILE A 120 3.58 -7.10 0.85
C ILE A 120 2.13 -6.65 1.05
N THR A 121 1.73 -5.50 0.49
CA THR A 121 0.36 -4.98 0.58
C THR A 121 -0.63 -5.78 -0.27
N ALA A 122 -0.17 -6.56 -1.24
CA ALA A 122 -1.03 -7.42 -2.06
C ALA A 122 -1.72 -8.52 -1.22
N LEU A 123 -1.05 -9.02 -0.17
CA LEU A 123 -1.61 -10.06 0.69
C LEU A 123 -2.90 -9.59 1.40
N PRO A 124 -2.93 -8.47 2.14
CA PRO A 124 -4.18 -7.99 2.73
C PRO A 124 -5.18 -7.46 1.69
N LEU A 125 -4.76 -7.01 0.50
CA LEU A 125 -5.68 -6.63 -0.59
C LEU A 125 -6.51 -7.84 -1.02
N GLY A 126 -5.89 -8.97 -1.36
CA GLY A 126 -6.60 -10.19 -1.75
C GLY A 126 -7.48 -10.74 -0.63
N GLY A 127 -7.00 -10.71 0.62
CA GLY A 127 -7.81 -11.12 1.78
C GLY A 127 -9.02 -10.23 2.01
N THR A 128 -8.92 -8.92 1.73
CA THR A 128 -10.03 -7.97 1.88
C THR A 128 -11.03 -8.09 0.72
N ASP A 129 -10.57 -8.35 -0.50
CA ASP A 129 -11.47 -8.69 -1.63
C ASP A 129 -12.33 -9.90 -1.27
N THR A 130 -11.73 -10.98 -0.82
CA THR A 130 -12.45 -12.18 -0.34
C THR A 130 -13.44 -11.84 0.77
N SER A 131 -13.04 -11.03 1.75
CA SER A 131 -13.90 -10.62 2.87
C SER A 131 -15.12 -9.82 2.40
N LEU A 132 -14.93 -8.91 1.44
CA LEU A 132 -16.03 -8.10 0.90
C LEU A 132 -17.02 -8.96 0.10
N ARG A 133 -16.55 -9.92 -0.68
CA ARG A 133 -17.41 -10.89 -1.40
C ARG A 133 -18.28 -11.68 -0.44
N LEU A 134 -17.67 -12.20 0.62
CA LEU A 134 -18.38 -12.96 1.66
C LEU A 134 -19.44 -12.09 2.37
N ALA A 135 -19.13 -10.83 2.65
CA ALA A 135 -20.06 -9.90 3.28
C ALA A 135 -21.21 -9.51 2.34
N LEU A 136 -20.93 -9.30 1.04
CA LEU A 136 -21.97 -9.06 0.02
C LEU A 136 -22.91 -10.25 -0.10
N ASP A 137 -22.38 -11.46 -0.22
CA ASP A 137 -23.18 -12.69 -0.24
C ASP A 137 -24.05 -12.84 0.99
N PHE A 138 -23.45 -12.61 2.17
CA PHE A 138 -24.20 -12.65 3.43
C PHE A 138 -25.33 -11.63 3.44
N ALA A 139 -25.07 -10.38 3.09
CA ALA A 139 -26.06 -9.32 3.12
C ALA A 139 -27.21 -9.57 2.14
N ARG A 140 -26.94 -10.16 0.97
CA ARG A 140 -27.92 -10.48 -0.07
C ARG A 140 -28.78 -11.71 0.28
N ARG A 141 -28.27 -12.67 1.04
CA ARG A 141 -28.98 -13.91 1.40
C ARG A 141 -29.68 -13.81 2.77
N ARG A 142 -29.11 -13.09 3.72
CA ARG A 142 -29.65 -12.99 5.08
C ARG A 142 -30.87 -12.10 5.12
N ARG A 143 -31.97 -12.65 5.63
CA ARG A 143 -33.24 -11.91 5.86
C ARG A 143 -33.41 -11.59 7.34
N ILE A 144 -33.75 -10.32 7.64
CA ILE A 144 -34.07 -9.82 8.98
C ILE A 144 -35.17 -8.74 8.81
N PHE A 145 -36.04 -8.61 9.79
CA PHE A 145 -37.09 -7.58 9.81
C PHE A 145 -37.92 -7.47 8.51
N GLY A 146 -38.14 -8.60 7.85
CA GLY A 146 -38.96 -8.67 6.63
C GLY A 146 -38.23 -8.39 5.31
N GLY A 147 -36.96 -7.92 5.35
CA GLY A 147 -36.10 -7.64 4.18
C GLY A 147 -34.78 -8.38 4.22
N ARG A 148 -33.94 -8.16 3.22
CA ARG A 148 -32.52 -8.60 3.21
C ARG A 148 -31.66 -7.62 4.03
N VAL A 149 -30.52 -8.06 4.53
CA VAL A 149 -29.55 -7.16 5.17
C VAL A 149 -29.08 -6.08 4.19
N SER A 150 -28.91 -6.43 2.91
CA SER A 150 -28.55 -5.50 1.83
C SER A 150 -29.63 -4.45 1.52
N ASP A 151 -30.89 -4.67 1.91
CA ASP A 151 -31.97 -3.72 1.71
C ASP A 151 -31.93 -2.57 2.73
N ASN A 152 -31.17 -2.75 3.83
CA ASN A 152 -30.95 -1.70 4.82
C ASN A 152 -30.02 -0.63 4.26
N PRO A 153 -30.44 0.66 4.17
CA PRO A 153 -29.63 1.72 3.58
C PRO A 153 -28.29 1.93 4.27
N TYR A 154 -28.22 1.73 5.58
CA TYR A 154 -26.97 1.85 6.34
C TYR A 154 -25.97 0.77 5.95
N THR A 155 -26.38 -0.50 5.92
CA THR A 155 -25.52 -1.61 5.51
C THR A 155 -25.10 -1.48 4.04
N ARG A 156 -26.03 -1.09 3.18
CA ARG A 156 -25.76 -0.88 1.75
C ARG A 156 -24.69 0.19 1.55
N ARG A 157 -24.77 1.29 2.29
CA ARG A 157 -23.76 2.34 2.32
C ARG A 157 -22.42 1.83 2.81
N GLN A 158 -22.37 1.09 3.94
CA GLN A 158 -21.14 0.50 4.46
C GLN A 158 -20.42 -0.37 3.43
N LEU A 159 -21.17 -1.22 2.72
CA LEU A 159 -20.60 -2.10 1.67
C LEU A 159 -20.06 -1.30 0.48
N ALA A 160 -20.79 -0.25 0.04
CA ALA A 160 -20.34 0.63 -1.04
C ALA A 160 -19.05 1.40 -0.65
N GLU A 161 -18.97 1.91 0.57
CA GLU A 161 -17.79 2.60 1.09
C GLU A 161 -16.59 1.64 1.23
N CYS A 162 -16.82 0.41 1.70
CA CYS A 162 -15.78 -0.63 1.75
C CYS A 162 -15.26 -0.95 0.36
N PHE A 163 -16.15 -1.09 -0.63
CA PHE A 163 -15.77 -1.33 -2.01
C PHE A 163 -14.96 -0.16 -2.59
N ALA A 164 -15.43 1.08 -2.44
CA ALA A 164 -14.71 2.25 -2.94
C ALA A 164 -13.30 2.35 -2.33
N ARG A 165 -13.17 2.18 -1.00
CA ARG A 165 -11.87 2.19 -0.31
C ARG A 165 -10.94 1.06 -0.78
N LEU A 166 -11.48 -0.14 -1.03
CA LEU A 166 -10.71 -1.27 -1.54
C LEU A 166 -10.18 -0.97 -2.94
N ILE A 167 -11.03 -0.49 -3.85
CA ILE A 167 -10.64 -0.11 -5.20
C ILE A 167 -9.56 0.98 -5.19
N LEU A 168 -9.70 2.03 -4.37
CA LEU A 168 -8.69 3.07 -4.27
C LEU A 168 -7.36 2.55 -3.70
N ALA A 169 -7.42 1.61 -2.75
CA ALA A 169 -6.21 1.00 -2.20
C ALA A 169 -5.51 0.13 -3.23
N GLU A 170 -6.25 -0.70 -3.96
CA GLU A 170 -5.74 -1.60 -4.99
C GLU A 170 -5.17 -0.81 -6.19
N SER A 171 -5.96 0.11 -6.76
CA SER A 171 -5.53 0.92 -7.90
C SER A 171 -4.35 1.81 -7.55
N GLY A 172 -4.34 2.38 -6.33
CA GLY A 172 -3.22 3.14 -5.80
C GLY A 172 -1.96 2.30 -5.64
N ASN A 173 -2.07 1.07 -5.15
CA ASN A 173 -0.94 0.15 -5.05
C ASN A 173 -0.40 -0.25 -6.42
N THR A 174 -1.28 -0.56 -7.37
CA THR A 174 -0.91 -0.89 -8.76
C THR A 174 -0.16 0.26 -9.41
N ALA A 175 -0.67 1.50 -9.29
CA ALA A 175 0.00 2.69 -9.79
C ALA A 175 1.38 2.88 -9.15
N ALA A 176 1.49 2.65 -7.82
CA ALA A 176 2.76 2.77 -7.12
C ALA A 176 3.77 1.69 -7.56
N ILE A 177 3.37 0.44 -7.73
CA ILE A 177 4.25 -0.65 -8.19
C ILE A 177 4.76 -0.35 -9.59
N ARG A 178 3.89 0.05 -10.51
CA ARG A 178 4.28 0.46 -11.87
C ARG A 178 5.18 1.70 -11.84
N GLY A 179 4.87 2.66 -10.95
CA GLY A 179 5.68 3.86 -10.73
C GLY A 179 7.08 3.56 -10.18
N ILE A 180 7.23 2.58 -9.29
CA ILE A 180 8.55 2.15 -8.78
C ILE A 180 9.44 1.67 -9.94
N GLN A 181 8.86 1.01 -10.93
CA GLN A 181 9.59 0.55 -12.12
C GLN A 181 9.96 1.70 -13.05
N ALA A 182 9.03 2.62 -13.29
CA ALA A 182 9.19 3.73 -14.23
C ALA A 182 9.98 4.91 -13.64
N PHE A 183 9.86 5.16 -12.34
CA PHE A 183 10.45 6.28 -11.63
C PHE A 183 11.32 5.80 -10.45
N PRO A 184 12.46 5.16 -10.71
CA PRO A 184 13.28 4.54 -9.66
C PRO A 184 13.76 5.54 -8.59
N GLY A 185 13.91 6.82 -8.91
CA GLY A 185 14.20 7.89 -7.96
C GLY A 185 13.05 8.25 -7.02
N GLN A 186 11.82 7.78 -7.29
CA GLN A 186 10.61 7.99 -6.48
C GLN A 186 10.21 6.73 -5.68
N ALA A 187 10.86 5.61 -5.94
CA ALA A 187 10.49 4.30 -5.38
C ALA A 187 10.43 4.29 -3.85
N VAL A 188 11.33 5.03 -3.20
CA VAL A 188 11.39 5.14 -1.73
C VAL A 188 10.14 5.80 -1.15
N VAL A 189 9.59 6.83 -1.80
CA VAL A 189 8.36 7.52 -1.38
C VAL A 189 7.14 6.68 -1.70
N LEU A 190 6.99 6.23 -2.95
CA LEU A 190 5.85 5.43 -3.40
C LEU A 190 5.68 4.17 -2.55
N SER A 191 6.75 3.38 -2.38
CA SER A 191 6.70 2.14 -1.59
C SER A 191 6.41 2.40 -0.11
N SER A 192 6.98 3.46 0.47
CA SER A 192 6.77 3.79 1.88
C SER A 192 5.36 4.28 2.15
N ALA A 193 4.81 5.11 1.26
CA ALA A 193 3.45 5.63 1.40
C ALA A 193 2.40 4.51 1.30
N VAL A 194 2.48 3.63 0.28
CA VAL A 194 1.53 2.52 0.13
C VAL A 194 1.65 1.53 1.28
N LYS A 195 2.88 1.22 1.73
CA LYS A 195 3.14 0.34 2.87
C LYS A 195 2.56 0.88 4.18
N HIS A 196 2.54 2.20 4.36
CA HIS A 196 1.92 2.83 5.54
C HIS A 196 0.41 2.87 5.44
N ALA A 197 -0.13 3.34 4.31
CA ALA A 197 -1.55 3.68 4.17
C ALA A 197 -2.45 2.46 3.92
N ILE A 198 -2.04 1.55 3.02
CA ILE A 198 -2.90 0.44 2.58
C ILE A 198 -3.28 -0.51 3.71
N PRO A 199 -2.35 -1.05 4.53
CA PRO A 199 -2.74 -1.97 5.59
C PRO A 199 -3.74 -1.36 6.58
N ARG A 200 -3.62 -0.06 6.87
CA ARG A 200 -4.54 0.66 7.76
C ARG A 200 -5.94 0.79 7.17
N ARG A 201 -6.03 1.16 5.89
CA ARG A 201 -7.31 1.24 5.17
C ARG A 201 -8.00 -0.12 5.12
N LEU A 202 -7.26 -1.17 4.77
CA LEU A 202 -7.79 -2.52 4.68
C LEU A 202 -8.23 -3.07 6.03
N THR A 203 -7.51 -2.73 7.11
CA THR A 203 -7.94 -3.05 8.48
C THR A 203 -9.30 -2.43 8.79
N ALA A 204 -9.47 -1.14 8.50
CA ALA A 204 -10.75 -0.46 8.73
C ALA A 204 -11.90 -1.07 7.91
N ILE A 205 -11.63 -1.47 6.65
CA ILE A 205 -12.60 -2.21 5.83
C ILE A 205 -12.96 -3.55 6.50
N GLN A 206 -11.96 -4.34 6.88
CA GLN A 206 -12.19 -5.64 7.50
C GLN A 206 -12.95 -5.55 8.82
N ASP A 207 -12.71 -4.51 9.62
CA ASP A 207 -13.46 -4.26 10.85
C ASP A 207 -14.94 -3.97 10.52
N THR A 208 -15.24 -3.12 9.53
CA THR A 208 -16.62 -2.86 9.07
C THR A 208 -17.28 -4.14 8.53
N LEU A 209 -16.57 -4.95 7.74
CA LEU A 209 -17.12 -6.20 7.21
C LEU A 209 -17.35 -7.24 8.31
N THR A 210 -16.54 -7.24 9.36
CA THR A 210 -16.76 -8.06 10.57
C THR A 210 -18.09 -7.70 11.23
N ASP A 211 -18.41 -6.41 11.35
CA ASP A 211 -19.68 -5.94 11.90
C ASP A 211 -20.87 -6.36 11.03
N VAL A 212 -20.75 -6.27 9.72
CA VAL A 212 -21.79 -6.71 8.76
C VAL A 212 -22.06 -8.21 8.89
N ILE A 213 -21.01 -9.06 8.95
CA ILE A 213 -21.12 -10.51 9.09
C ILE A 213 -21.63 -10.89 10.47
N GLY A 214 -21.27 -10.11 11.50
CA GLY A 214 -21.70 -10.28 12.88
C GLY A 214 -21.10 -11.52 13.55
N ALA A 215 -21.88 -12.16 14.44
CA ALA A 215 -21.43 -13.27 15.30
C ALA A 215 -20.79 -14.45 14.54
N ARG A 216 -21.09 -14.62 13.26
CA ARG A 216 -20.51 -15.69 12.41
C ARG A 216 -19.01 -15.58 12.24
N HIS A 217 -18.44 -14.38 12.41
CA HIS A 217 -16.99 -14.18 12.42
C HIS A 217 -16.29 -15.02 13.52
N PHE A 218 -16.96 -15.29 14.63
CA PHE A 218 -16.40 -16.05 15.74
C PHE A 218 -16.48 -17.57 15.57
N ASP A 219 -17.30 -18.05 14.60
CA ASP A 219 -17.41 -19.48 14.33
C ASP A 219 -16.19 -19.95 13.52
N ARG A 220 -15.33 -20.72 14.19
CA ARG A 220 -14.08 -21.23 13.59
C ARG A 220 -14.29 -22.39 12.62
N GLU A 221 -15.44 -23.03 12.67
CA GLU A 221 -15.77 -24.21 11.86
C GLU A 221 -16.72 -23.88 10.71
N HIS A 222 -17.26 -22.65 10.69
CA HIS A 222 -18.15 -22.23 9.63
C HIS A 222 -17.41 -22.11 8.29
N PRO A 223 -17.68 -22.97 7.31
CA PRO A 223 -16.88 -23.08 6.09
C PRO A 223 -16.83 -21.78 5.29
N ARG A 224 -17.93 -21.03 5.28
CA ARG A 224 -18.07 -19.78 4.51
C ARG A 224 -17.36 -18.59 5.16
N PHE A 225 -17.33 -18.46 6.50
CA PHE A 225 -16.80 -17.26 7.16
C PHE A 225 -15.39 -17.44 7.76
N THR A 226 -14.87 -18.65 7.81
CA THR A 226 -13.48 -18.94 8.19
C THR A 226 -12.46 -18.20 7.32
N PRO A 227 -12.62 -18.06 5.97
CA PRO A 227 -11.72 -17.26 5.14
C PRO A 227 -11.66 -15.80 5.55
N HIS A 228 -12.80 -15.16 5.91
CA HIS A 228 -12.79 -13.79 6.43
C HIS A 228 -12.00 -13.68 7.73
N ALA A 229 -12.27 -14.52 8.70
CA ALA A 229 -11.54 -14.54 9.97
C ALA A 229 -10.04 -14.81 9.76
N LYS A 230 -9.66 -15.61 8.77
CA LYS A 230 -8.28 -15.84 8.37
C LYS A 230 -7.68 -14.57 7.77
N ALA A 231 -8.35 -13.90 6.82
CA ALA A 231 -7.88 -12.68 6.16
C ALA A 231 -7.61 -11.56 7.17
N VAL A 232 -8.50 -11.37 8.16
CA VAL A 232 -8.34 -10.40 9.25
C VAL A 232 -7.06 -10.64 10.04
N ARG A 233 -6.73 -11.90 10.37
CA ARG A 233 -5.52 -12.22 11.14
C ARG A 233 -4.26 -12.13 10.30
N ASP A 234 -4.28 -12.71 9.11
CA ASP A 234 -3.10 -12.81 8.23
C ASP A 234 -2.69 -11.46 7.67
N GLY A 235 -3.67 -10.60 7.33
CA GLY A 235 -3.43 -9.27 6.79
C GLY A 235 -2.64 -8.34 7.72
N ARG A 236 -2.65 -8.61 9.04
CA ARG A 236 -1.92 -7.82 10.03
C ARG A 236 -0.40 -7.83 9.81
N VAL A 237 0.16 -8.85 9.15
CA VAL A 237 1.60 -8.91 8.85
C VAL A 237 2.06 -7.70 8.05
N ALA A 238 1.23 -7.17 7.16
CA ALA A 238 1.57 -6.01 6.35
C ALA A 238 1.78 -4.71 7.15
N HIS A 239 1.44 -4.65 8.44
CA HIS A 239 1.74 -3.49 9.28
C HIS A 239 3.20 -3.43 9.75
N PHE A 240 3.88 -4.55 9.88
CA PHE A 240 5.21 -4.61 10.49
C PHE A 240 6.28 -5.31 9.64
N ALA A 241 5.94 -6.29 8.79
CA ALA A 241 6.91 -6.93 7.89
C ALA A 241 7.49 -5.90 6.90
N ASP A 242 8.73 -6.07 6.48
CA ASP A 242 9.46 -5.20 5.54
C ASP A 242 9.54 -3.71 5.94
N GLY A 243 9.48 -3.44 7.23
CA GLY A 243 9.56 -2.11 7.82
C GLY A 243 8.28 -1.69 8.54
N ASN A 244 8.40 -1.38 9.81
CA ASN A 244 7.31 -0.86 10.63
C ASN A 244 6.95 0.60 10.26
N ALA A 245 5.89 1.14 10.88
CA ALA A 245 5.41 2.48 10.64
C ALA A 245 6.49 3.56 10.76
N VAL A 246 7.35 3.47 11.79
CA VAL A 246 8.39 4.49 12.02
C VAL A 246 9.41 4.51 10.88
N VAL A 247 9.82 3.35 10.39
CA VAL A 247 10.79 3.24 9.29
C VAL A 247 10.23 3.87 8.00
N VAL A 248 9.01 3.51 7.62
CA VAL A 248 8.41 4.03 6.38
C VAL A 248 8.04 5.51 6.49
N LEU A 249 7.56 5.96 7.65
CA LEU A 249 7.25 7.37 7.87
C LEU A 249 8.51 8.24 7.89
N LYS A 250 9.65 7.77 8.41
CA LYS A 250 10.93 8.48 8.31
C LYS A 250 11.35 8.69 6.85
N ALA A 251 11.14 7.71 5.97
CA ALA A 251 11.45 7.85 4.57
C ALA A 251 10.56 8.92 3.90
N VAL A 252 9.26 8.97 4.20
CA VAL A 252 8.35 10.01 3.70
C VAL A 252 8.66 11.37 4.34
N ALA A 253 8.98 11.40 5.65
CA ALA A 253 9.35 12.63 6.36
C ALA A 253 10.58 13.33 5.77
N ALA A 254 11.52 12.56 5.24
CA ALA A 254 12.70 13.08 4.53
C ALA A 254 12.37 13.71 3.15
N ALA A 255 11.11 13.59 2.69
CA ALA A 255 10.64 14.06 1.39
C ALA A 255 9.44 15.02 1.49
N LEU A 256 9.12 15.55 2.67
CA LEU A 256 7.90 16.35 2.89
C LEU A 256 7.82 17.59 2.00
N ASP A 257 8.93 18.21 1.68
CA ASP A 257 9.03 19.33 0.77
C ASP A 257 8.64 19.01 -0.68
N ARG A 258 8.65 17.74 -1.06
CA ARG A 258 8.29 17.21 -2.39
C ARG A 258 6.91 16.57 -2.42
N VAL A 259 6.57 15.85 -1.37
CA VAL A 259 5.30 15.10 -1.22
C VAL A 259 4.14 16.03 -0.92
N LEU A 260 4.38 17.09 -0.13
CA LEU A 260 3.32 18.04 0.19
C LEU A 260 3.19 19.12 -0.89
N PRO A 261 1.94 19.44 -1.29
CA PRO A 261 1.68 20.46 -2.30
C PRO A 261 2.35 21.82 -2.01
N GLY A 262 2.79 22.49 -3.08
CA GLY A 262 3.34 23.86 -3.01
C GLY A 262 2.24 24.92 -2.81
N ASP A 263 2.63 26.20 -2.86
CA ASP A 263 1.76 27.34 -2.53
C ASP A 263 0.81 27.76 -3.67
N HIS A 264 0.68 26.95 -4.73
CA HIS A 264 -0.24 27.21 -5.85
C HIS A 264 -1.55 26.41 -5.69
N ALA A 265 -2.62 26.88 -6.32
CA ALA A 265 -3.89 26.14 -6.36
C ALA A 265 -3.75 24.88 -7.22
N ILE A 266 -4.51 23.82 -6.87
CA ILE A 266 -4.48 22.54 -7.61
C ILE A 266 -4.85 22.71 -9.10
N THR A 267 -5.72 23.69 -9.41
CA THR A 267 -6.18 23.99 -10.76
C THR A 267 -5.31 25.03 -11.48
N ASP A 268 -4.34 25.64 -10.78
CA ASP A 268 -3.45 26.60 -11.39
C ASP A 268 -2.53 25.87 -12.38
N PRO A 269 -2.63 26.21 -13.69
CA PRO A 269 -1.78 25.57 -14.69
C PRO A 269 -0.28 25.83 -14.47
N GLY A 270 0.08 26.86 -13.65
CA GLY A 270 1.44 27.36 -13.58
C GLY A 270 1.90 27.91 -14.93
N ASP A 271 3.03 28.54 -14.99
CA ASP A 271 3.70 28.82 -16.25
C ASP A 271 4.27 27.50 -16.82
N PRO A 272 3.74 26.98 -17.95
CA PRO A 272 4.22 25.70 -18.51
C PRO A 272 5.72 25.75 -18.87
N SER A 273 6.30 26.95 -19.09
CA SER A 273 7.70 27.13 -19.40
C SER A 273 8.60 27.17 -18.15
N ALA A 274 8.02 27.47 -16.99
CA ALA A 274 8.73 27.58 -15.72
C ALA A 274 8.52 26.33 -14.80
N ASP A 275 7.57 25.43 -15.14
CA ASP A 275 7.19 24.29 -14.30
C ASP A 275 7.84 22.98 -14.80
N PRO A 276 8.95 22.53 -14.20
CA PRO A 276 9.57 21.25 -14.55
C PRO A 276 8.67 20.06 -14.26
N THR A 277 7.51 20.27 -13.61
CA THR A 277 6.53 19.23 -13.27
C THR A 277 5.43 19.10 -14.32
N ALA A 278 5.37 19.94 -15.35
CA ALA A 278 4.32 19.90 -16.37
C ALA A 278 4.21 18.51 -17.03
N ASP A 279 5.34 17.89 -17.38
CA ASP A 279 5.39 16.50 -17.85
C ASP A 279 5.12 15.47 -16.76
N ALA A 280 5.38 15.80 -15.49
CA ALA A 280 5.17 14.89 -14.36
C ALA A 280 3.70 14.75 -14.00
N ARG A 281 2.83 15.72 -14.30
CA ARG A 281 1.38 15.71 -13.96
C ARG A 281 0.65 14.51 -14.56
N ASP A 282 0.98 14.14 -15.79
CA ASP A 282 0.38 13.01 -16.49
C ASP A 282 1.31 11.77 -16.54
N ALA A 283 2.55 11.90 -16.05
CA ALA A 283 3.54 10.84 -16.13
C ALA A 283 3.10 9.57 -15.38
N LEU A 284 2.60 9.72 -14.15
CA LEU A 284 2.13 8.58 -13.38
C LEU A 284 0.84 8.00 -13.98
N ALA A 285 -0.05 8.81 -14.55
CA ALA A 285 -1.25 8.33 -15.22
C ALA A 285 -0.91 7.48 -16.47
N ARG A 286 0.05 7.93 -17.28
CA ARG A 286 0.56 7.15 -18.41
C ARG A 286 1.15 5.80 -17.97
N VAL A 287 1.87 5.79 -16.86
CA VAL A 287 2.45 4.56 -16.30
C VAL A 287 1.37 3.68 -15.65
N ALA A 288 0.36 4.28 -15.04
CA ALA A 288 -0.74 3.57 -14.41
C ALA A 288 -1.73 2.96 -15.43
N ASP A 289 -1.74 3.42 -16.67
CA ASP A 289 -2.48 2.80 -17.78
C ASP A 289 -2.07 1.32 -17.89
N LEU A 290 -3.01 0.41 -17.67
CA LEU A 290 -2.74 -1.04 -17.65
C LEU A 290 -2.35 -1.60 -19.01
N SER A 291 -2.64 -0.90 -20.10
CA SER A 291 -2.23 -1.24 -21.46
C SER A 291 -0.81 -0.76 -21.80
N ALA A 292 -0.25 0.17 -21.03
CA ALA A 292 1.06 0.73 -21.29
C ALA A 292 2.19 -0.26 -20.98
N GLU A 293 3.15 -0.38 -21.89
CA GLU A 293 4.39 -1.10 -21.63
C GLU A 293 5.25 -0.36 -20.60
N LEU A 294 5.81 -1.13 -19.67
CA LEU A 294 6.73 -0.59 -18.67
C LEU A 294 8.18 -0.72 -19.13
N PRO A 295 9.04 0.22 -18.74
CA PRO A 295 10.48 0.06 -18.95
C PRO A 295 10.98 -1.18 -18.19
N ALA A 296 12.13 -1.73 -18.62
CA ALA A 296 12.74 -2.84 -17.90
C ALA A 296 13.07 -2.43 -16.44
N PHE A 297 12.80 -3.34 -15.51
CA PHE A 297 13.11 -3.10 -14.11
C PHE A 297 14.62 -3.23 -13.85
N HIS A 298 15.21 -2.17 -13.29
CA HIS A 298 16.62 -2.10 -12.95
C HIS A 298 16.79 -1.78 -11.46
N PRO A 299 16.97 -2.77 -10.58
CA PRO A 299 17.08 -2.54 -9.14
C PRO A 299 18.23 -1.60 -8.76
N GLN A 300 19.32 -1.56 -9.55
CA GLN A 300 20.46 -0.69 -9.32
C GLN A 300 20.15 0.80 -9.53
N ARG A 301 19.09 1.12 -10.28
CA ARG A 301 18.65 2.51 -10.53
C ARG A 301 17.82 3.09 -9.39
N GLN A 302 17.36 2.26 -8.47
CA GLN A 302 16.60 2.73 -7.31
C GLN A 302 17.52 3.48 -6.34
N THR A 303 17.02 4.58 -5.79
CA THR A 303 17.76 5.44 -4.86
C THR A 303 17.20 5.29 -3.46
N ILE A 304 18.05 5.45 -2.44
CA ILE A 304 17.63 5.44 -1.02
C ILE A 304 17.12 6.80 -0.56
N ALA A 305 17.37 7.85 -1.33
CA ALA A 305 16.83 9.19 -1.13
C ALA A 305 15.97 9.58 -2.32
N PRO A 306 14.82 10.26 -2.12
CA PRO A 306 13.94 10.66 -3.20
C PRO A 306 14.60 11.69 -4.11
N GLN A 307 14.38 11.57 -5.43
CA GLN A 307 14.91 12.45 -6.46
C GLN A 307 13.78 13.05 -7.31
N GLY A 308 13.94 14.30 -7.71
CA GLY A 308 12.95 14.99 -8.54
C GLY A 308 11.67 15.39 -7.79
N ALA A 309 10.66 15.85 -8.52
CA ALA A 309 9.33 16.16 -8.00
C ALA A 309 8.54 14.86 -7.73
N ASP A 310 7.66 14.86 -6.73
CA ASP A 310 6.83 13.71 -6.44
C ASP A 310 5.76 13.50 -7.51
N VAL A 311 5.84 12.36 -8.23
CA VAL A 311 4.95 12.06 -9.36
C VAL A 311 3.51 11.81 -8.94
N ALA A 312 3.26 11.32 -7.71
CA ALA A 312 1.91 11.10 -7.22
C ALA A 312 1.24 12.43 -6.84
N THR A 313 1.96 13.33 -6.18
CA THR A 313 1.46 14.68 -5.88
C THR A 313 1.21 15.47 -7.18
N ALA A 314 2.10 15.36 -8.17
CA ALA A 314 1.88 15.97 -9.50
C ALA A 314 0.64 15.39 -10.21
N ALA A 315 0.37 14.08 -10.06
CA ALA A 315 -0.80 13.44 -10.65
C ALA A 315 -2.13 13.95 -10.08
N LEU A 316 -2.18 14.44 -8.84
CA LEU A 316 -3.39 15.10 -8.30
C LEU A 316 -3.77 16.31 -9.14
N ALA A 317 -2.80 17.15 -9.49
CA ALA A 317 -3.05 18.34 -10.33
C ALA A 317 -3.45 17.94 -11.77
N GLY A 318 -2.87 16.88 -12.33
CA GLY A 318 -3.28 16.32 -13.62
C GLY A 318 -4.74 15.84 -13.60
N ALA A 319 -5.11 15.06 -12.60
CA ALA A 319 -6.47 14.57 -12.43
C ALA A 319 -7.49 15.71 -12.20
N ALA A 320 -7.12 16.73 -11.40
CA ALA A 320 -8.00 17.89 -11.18
C ALA A 320 -8.34 18.63 -12.47
N ARG A 321 -7.38 18.80 -13.39
CA ARG A 321 -7.63 19.41 -14.71
C ARG A 321 -8.59 18.56 -15.54
N ARG A 322 -8.41 17.23 -15.56
CA ARG A 322 -9.30 16.32 -16.27
C ARG A 322 -10.71 16.35 -15.69
N LEU A 323 -10.85 16.33 -14.37
CA LEU A 323 -12.14 16.44 -13.68
C LEU A 323 -12.82 17.78 -13.97
N ALA A 324 -12.08 18.89 -13.97
CA ALA A 324 -12.62 20.20 -14.32
C ALA A 324 -13.15 20.25 -15.77
N ALA A 325 -12.45 19.62 -16.72
CA ALA A 325 -12.92 19.50 -18.09
C ALA A 325 -14.22 18.66 -18.18
N LEU A 326 -14.31 17.54 -17.51
CA LEU A 326 -15.54 16.73 -17.45
C LEU A 326 -16.68 17.46 -16.74
N ALA A 327 -16.40 18.23 -15.71
CA ALA A 327 -17.38 19.03 -14.98
C ALA A 327 -17.97 20.18 -15.80
N ALA A 328 -17.19 20.69 -16.79
CA ALA A 328 -17.61 21.78 -17.68
C ALA A 328 -18.49 21.31 -18.85
N VAL A 329 -18.51 20.01 -19.15
CA VAL A 329 -19.41 19.46 -20.17
C VAL A 329 -20.84 19.63 -19.68
N ALA A 330 -21.68 20.33 -20.47
CA ALA A 330 -23.10 20.49 -20.17
C ALA A 330 -23.72 19.09 -20.02
N ALA A 331 -24.55 18.94 -19.00
CA ALA A 331 -25.34 17.72 -18.85
C ALA A 331 -26.32 17.66 -20.04
N ASP A 332 -25.98 16.89 -21.08
CA ASP A 332 -27.00 16.51 -22.06
C ASP A 332 -28.05 15.69 -21.30
N PRO A 333 -29.34 16.07 -21.39
CA PRO A 333 -30.41 15.25 -20.85
C PRO A 333 -30.38 13.93 -21.63
N VAL A 334 -29.95 12.87 -20.96
CA VAL A 334 -30.13 11.52 -21.51
C VAL A 334 -31.64 11.26 -21.54
N GLU A 335 -32.27 11.47 -22.71
CA GLU A 335 -33.61 10.99 -22.98
C GLU A 335 -33.57 9.46 -23.04
N GLY A 336 -34.18 8.81 -22.06
CA GLY A 336 -34.47 7.38 -22.13
C GLY A 336 -34.05 6.61 -20.89
N ASP A 337 -35.07 6.14 -20.22
CA ASP A 337 -35.05 5.15 -19.14
C ASP A 337 -34.89 5.67 -17.71
N SER A 338 -36.07 5.85 -17.07
CA SER A 338 -36.18 6.32 -15.68
C SER A 338 -35.59 5.39 -14.63
N ASP A 339 -35.21 4.16 -14.99
CA ASP A 339 -34.62 3.16 -14.06
C ASP A 339 -33.09 3.17 -14.06
N THR A 340 -32.44 3.91 -14.99
CA THR A 340 -30.99 4.07 -15.09
C THR A 340 -30.48 5.45 -14.60
N ALA A 341 -31.34 6.29 -14.07
CA ALA A 341 -31.06 7.67 -13.67
C ALA A 341 -30.21 7.72 -12.37
N GLY A 342 -28.90 7.56 -12.52
CA GLY A 342 -27.93 7.92 -11.47
C GLY A 342 -27.31 9.29 -11.75
N PRO A 343 -26.39 9.78 -10.89
CA PRO A 343 -25.79 11.10 -11.03
C PRO A 343 -25.06 11.27 -12.37
N ALA A 344 -25.21 12.44 -13.00
CA ALA A 344 -24.55 12.78 -14.25
C ALA A 344 -23.02 12.75 -14.09
N LEU A 345 -22.30 12.42 -15.16
CA LEU A 345 -20.85 12.38 -15.19
C LEU A 345 -20.23 13.71 -14.72
N SER A 346 -20.80 14.84 -15.16
CA SER A 346 -20.34 16.18 -14.75
C SER A 346 -20.55 16.46 -13.25
N ALA A 347 -21.59 15.91 -12.62
CA ALA A 347 -21.81 16.03 -11.17
C ALA A 347 -20.79 15.20 -10.38
N LEU A 348 -20.49 13.99 -10.82
CA LEU A 348 -19.44 13.14 -10.24
C LEU A 348 -18.07 13.81 -10.38
N ALA A 349 -17.76 14.40 -11.54
CA ALA A 349 -16.52 15.10 -11.78
C ALA A 349 -16.36 16.34 -10.89
N ARG A 350 -17.41 17.14 -10.72
CA ARG A 350 -17.40 18.27 -9.77
C ARG A 350 -17.13 17.78 -8.36
N ARG A 351 -17.84 16.77 -7.89
CA ARG A 351 -17.66 16.21 -6.57
C ARG A 351 -16.23 15.73 -6.34
N ALA A 352 -15.68 14.92 -7.24
CA ALA A 352 -14.32 14.43 -7.15
C ALA A 352 -13.27 15.57 -7.17
N SER A 353 -13.51 16.61 -7.99
CA SER A 353 -12.65 17.80 -8.05
C SER A 353 -12.63 18.57 -6.73
N ASP A 354 -13.80 18.77 -6.10
CA ASP A 354 -13.90 19.46 -4.82
C ASP A 354 -13.16 18.70 -3.71
N ASP A 355 -13.29 17.38 -3.67
CA ASP A 355 -12.60 16.55 -2.67
C ASP A 355 -11.09 16.48 -2.91
N LEU A 356 -10.63 16.43 -4.16
CA LEU A 356 -9.20 16.58 -4.48
C LEU A 356 -8.67 17.94 -4.04
N ALA A 357 -9.41 19.03 -4.26
CA ALA A 357 -9.02 20.36 -3.82
C ALA A 357 -8.89 20.41 -2.28
N ARG A 358 -9.81 19.80 -1.53
CA ARG A 358 -9.73 19.70 -0.07
C ARG A 358 -8.49 18.93 0.41
N ILE A 359 -8.18 17.79 -0.25
CA ILE A 359 -6.98 16.99 0.04
C ILE A 359 -5.72 17.82 -0.20
N TRP A 360 -5.68 18.55 -1.32
CA TRP A 360 -4.58 19.45 -1.69
C TRP A 360 -4.37 20.55 -0.67
N GLU A 361 -5.44 21.28 -0.30
CA GLU A 361 -5.37 22.37 0.68
C GLU A 361 -4.92 21.89 2.08
N ARG A 362 -5.36 20.70 2.50
CA ARG A 362 -4.87 20.08 3.74
C ARG A 362 -3.36 19.81 3.67
N GLY A 363 -2.87 19.38 2.51
CA GLY A 363 -1.44 19.17 2.24
C GLY A 363 -0.66 20.47 2.29
N ARG A 364 -1.13 21.53 1.62
CA ARG A 364 -0.53 22.89 1.67
C ARG A 364 -0.42 23.41 3.10
N ALA A 365 -1.53 23.36 3.83
CA ALA A 365 -1.55 23.79 5.23
C ALA A 365 -0.58 22.99 6.12
N ALA A 366 -0.41 21.70 5.84
CA ALA A 366 0.54 20.85 6.56
C ALA A 366 1.99 21.22 6.20
N ARG A 367 2.28 21.52 4.92
CA ARG A 367 3.59 22.01 4.48
C ARG A 367 3.98 23.30 5.19
N ALA A 368 3.06 24.29 5.22
CA ALA A 368 3.28 25.55 5.89
C ALA A 368 3.58 25.38 7.38
N ARG A 369 2.77 24.56 8.08
CA ARG A 369 3.00 24.25 9.51
C ARG A 369 4.32 23.53 9.75
N HIS A 370 4.68 22.58 8.89
CA HIS A 370 5.96 21.86 8.95
C HIS A 370 7.15 22.83 8.80
N ALA A 371 7.11 23.70 7.79
CA ALA A 371 8.15 24.69 7.53
C ALA A 371 8.28 25.68 8.71
N GLN A 372 7.16 26.16 9.24
CA GLN A 372 7.15 27.06 10.40
C GLN A 372 7.74 26.40 11.65
N ALA A 373 7.37 25.17 11.96
CA ALA A 373 7.88 24.43 13.10
C ALA A 373 9.38 24.13 12.95
N LEU A 374 9.81 23.77 11.73
CA LEU A 374 11.24 23.54 11.43
C LEU A 374 12.06 24.83 11.61
N ALA A 375 11.54 25.97 11.16
CA ALA A 375 12.21 27.26 11.33
C ALA A 375 12.29 27.69 12.81
N ALA A 376 11.24 27.44 13.59
CA ALA A 376 11.17 27.83 15.01
C ALA A 376 11.98 26.93 15.95
N GLU A 377 11.97 25.61 15.73
CA GLU A 377 12.48 24.62 16.67
C GLU A 377 13.73 23.88 16.15
N GLY A 378 14.01 23.91 14.83
CA GLY A 378 15.15 23.28 14.19
C GLY A 378 15.31 21.79 14.54
N PRO A 379 16.47 21.36 15.05
CA PRO A 379 16.74 19.95 15.36
C PRO A 379 15.78 19.34 16.41
N ARG A 380 15.20 20.16 17.30
CA ARG A 380 14.22 19.67 18.29
C ARG A 380 12.95 19.20 17.62
N TYR A 381 12.45 19.96 16.63
CA TYR A 381 11.30 19.54 15.84
C TYR A 381 11.58 18.24 15.09
N LEU A 382 12.76 18.10 14.44
CA LEU A 382 13.14 16.89 13.71
C LEU A 382 13.23 15.66 14.62
N ALA A 383 13.56 15.85 15.90
CA ALA A 383 13.59 14.79 16.91
C ALA A 383 12.21 14.47 17.53
N SER A 384 11.19 15.29 17.23
CA SER A 384 9.83 15.14 17.77
C SER A 384 8.96 14.19 16.92
N ALA A 385 7.71 13.98 17.37
CA ALA A 385 6.71 13.26 16.57
C ALA A 385 6.14 14.10 15.39
N GLY A 386 6.43 15.40 15.33
CA GLY A 386 5.87 16.33 14.34
C GLY A 386 6.09 15.92 12.90
N PRO A 387 7.33 15.67 12.45
CA PRO A 387 7.61 15.23 11.07
C PRO A 387 6.90 13.93 10.70
N LEU A 388 6.82 12.96 11.63
CA LEU A 388 6.16 11.68 11.35
C LEU A 388 4.65 11.82 11.21
N ARG A 389 3.99 12.65 12.03
CA ARG A 389 2.56 12.98 11.88
C ARG A 389 2.29 13.70 10.55
N THR A 390 3.18 14.59 10.14
CA THR A 390 3.07 15.24 8.84
C THR A 390 3.28 14.24 7.70
N ALA A 391 4.18 13.27 7.86
CA ALA A 391 4.41 12.20 6.90
C ALA A 391 3.20 11.25 6.77
N GLU A 392 2.43 11.00 7.83
CA GLU A 392 1.16 10.25 7.74
C GLU A 392 0.18 10.92 6.76
N LEU A 393 0.02 12.25 6.85
CA LEU A 393 -0.78 13.01 5.90
C LEU A 393 -0.18 12.93 4.49
N GLY A 394 1.15 13.06 4.37
CA GLY A 394 1.87 12.90 3.10
C GLY A 394 1.61 11.55 2.44
N CYS A 395 1.58 10.45 3.22
CA CYS A 395 1.20 9.14 2.70
C CYS A 395 -0.21 9.13 2.10
N GLY A 396 -1.17 9.82 2.76
CA GLY A 396 -2.54 9.96 2.24
C GLY A 396 -2.59 10.71 0.91
N ILE A 397 -1.79 11.77 0.76
CA ILE A 397 -1.67 12.57 -0.48
C ILE A 397 -1.09 11.72 -1.60
N VAL A 398 -0.01 10.98 -1.35
CA VAL A 398 0.59 10.06 -2.34
C VAL A 398 -0.43 9.01 -2.77
N MET A 399 -1.18 8.42 -1.82
CA MET A 399 -2.23 7.45 -2.14
C MET A 399 -3.34 8.03 -3.00
N ALA A 400 -3.83 9.22 -2.69
CA ALA A 400 -4.82 9.91 -3.49
C ALA A 400 -4.29 10.20 -4.90
N GLY A 401 -3.02 10.62 -5.03
CA GLY A 401 -2.36 10.83 -6.31
C GLY A 401 -2.22 9.55 -7.14
N CYS A 402 -1.83 8.44 -6.52
CA CYS A 402 -1.76 7.14 -7.18
C CYS A 402 -3.15 6.66 -7.66
N ALA A 403 -4.19 6.80 -6.83
CA ALA A 403 -5.55 6.42 -7.20
C ALA A 403 -6.10 7.31 -8.33
N ALA A 404 -5.86 8.61 -8.26
CA ALA A 404 -6.25 9.56 -9.31
C ALA A 404 -5.51 9.29 -10.63
N ALA A 405 -4.22 8.93 -10.58
CA ALA A 405 -3.45 8.50 -11.74
C ALA A 405 -4.00 7.21 -12.35
N ALA A 406 -4.33 6.22 -11.51
CA ALA A 406 -4.91 4.96 -11.95
C ALA A 406 -6.26 5.16 -12.68
N TRP A 407 -7.14 6.02 -12.13
CA TRP A 407 -8.37 6.42 -12.81
C TRP A 407 -8.10 7.14 -14.13
N SER A 408 -7.17 8.09 -14.15
CA SER A 408 -6.85 8.85 -15.36
C SER A 408 -6.31 7.97 -16.48
N GLY A 409 -5.52 6.95 -16.15
CA GLY A 409 -5.01 5.96 -17.10
C GLY A 409 -6.05 4.90 -17.53
N ASN A 410 -7.06 4.62 -16.69
CA ASN A 410 -8.01 3.53 -16.91
C ASN A 410 -9.45 3.97 -16.60
N PRO A 411 -9.99 4.97 -17.32
CA PRO A 411 -11.26 5.61 -16.94
C PRO A 411 -12.47 4.71 -17.03
N THR A 412 -12.41 3.60 -17.77
CA THR A 412 -13.52 2.64 -17.96
C THR A 412 -13.30 1.29 -17.29
N ALA A 413 -12.29 1.18 -16.41
CA ALA A 413 -11.85 -0.10 -15.82
C ALA A 413 -12.97 -0.85 -15.08
N LEU A 414 -13.92 -0.12 -14.48
CA LEU A 414 -15.05 -0.72 -13.74
C LEU A 414 -16.34 -0.81 -14.58
N GLY A 415 -16.22 -0.81 -15.91
CA GLY A 415 -17.32 -0.98 -16.85
C GLY A 415 -17.57 0.27 -17.70
N SER A 416 -17.82 1.42 -17.08
CA SER A 416 -17.98 2.71 -17.78
C SER A 416 -17.15 3.81 -17.09
N GLU A 417 -16.94 4.95 -17.78
CA GLU A 417 -16.31 6.12 -17.20
C GLU A 417 -17.13 6.67 -16.01
N ARG A 418 -18.44 6.61 -16.10
CA ARG A 418 -19.35 7.00 -15.02
C ARG A 418 -19.20 6.10 -13.79
N ASP A 419 -19.17 4.78 -13.96
CA ASP A 419 -19.04 3.81 -12.88
C ASP A 419 -17.68 4.00 -12.18
N THR A 420 -16.62 4.11 -12.97
CA THR A 420 -15.25 4.26 -12.45
C THR A 420 -15.10 5.60 -11.71
N LEU A 421 -15.67 6.69 -12.26
CA LEU A 421 -15.64 8.00 -11.62
C LEU A 421 -16.51 8.05 -10.34
N ALA A 422 -17.63 7.35 -10.29
CA ALA A 422 -18.46 7.27 -9.08
C ALA A 422 -17.69 6.62 -7.92
N VAL A 423 -16.95 5.54 -8.20
CA VAL A 423 -16.11 4.86 -7.21
C VAL A 423 -14.97 5.77 -6.73
N LEU A 424 -14.32 6.47 -7.66
CA LEU A 424 -13.29 7.46 -7.31
C LEU A 424 -13.85 8.58 -6.44
N ALA A 425 -15.02 9.15 -6.83
CA ALA A 425 -15.64 10.26 -6.11
C ALA A 425 -16.02 9.88 -4.67
N LEU A 426 -16.64 8.70 -4.47
CA LEU A 426 -16.94 8.22 -3.11
C LEU A 426 -15.65 7.97 -2.31
N GLY A 427 -14.63 7.35 -2.92
CA GLY A 427 -13.36 7.08 -2.26
C GLY A 427 -12.60 8.35 -1.86
N LEU A 428 -12.58 9.38 -2.73
CA LEU A 428 -11.98 10.68 -2.41
C LEU A 428 -12.76 11.42 -1.31
N ALA A 429 -14.09 11.34 -1.31
CA ALA A 429 -14.92 11.91 -0.26
C ALA A 429 -14.61 11.28 1.11
N LEU A 430 -14.38 9.96 1.15
CA LEU A 430 -13.95 9.26 2.36
C LEU A 430 -12.57 9.74 2.84
N ASP A 431 -11.63 9.95 1.92
CA ASP A 431 -10.29 10.47 2.25
C ASP A 431 -10.31 11.96 2.65
N ALA A 432 -11.21 12.75 2.05
CA ALA A 432 -11.41 14.15 2.39
C ALA A 432 -12.21 14.37 3.68
N GLY A 433 -12.90 13.34 4.19
CA GLY A 433 -13.76 13.43 5.37
C GLY A 433 -15.10 14.11 5.08
N THR A 434 -15.61 13.99 3.87
CA THR A 434 -16.86 14.58 3.37
C THR A 434 -17.86 13.53 2.88
N ALA A 435 -17.67 12.28 3.30
CA ALA A 435 -18.50 11.17 2.83
C ALA A 435 -19.99 11.33 3.17
N ASP A 436 -20.30 11.95 4.31
CA ASP A 436 -21.69 12.19 4.72
C ASP A 436 -22.45 13.14 3.78
N ASP A 437 -21.73 14.01 3.06
CA ASP A 437 -22.28 14.94 2.07
C ASP A 437 -22.41 14.32 0.67
N VAL A 438 -22.11 13.04 0.49
CA VAL A 438 -22.21 12.35 -0.81
C VAL A 438 -23.67 12.04 -1.11
N ASP A 439 -24.09 12.41 -2.32
CA ASP A 439 -25.44 12.11 -2.84
C ASP A 439 -25.74 10.61 -2.71
N PRO A 440 -26.89 10.21 -2.15
CA PRO A 440 -27.29 8.82 -2.05
C PRO A 440 -27.26 8.06 -3.38
N GLY A 441 -27.52 8.73 -4.51
CA GLY A 441 -27.45 8.15 -5.86
C GLY A 441 -26.02 7.73 -6.25
N VAL A 442 -24.98 8.42 -5.76
CA VAL A 442 -23.58 8.00 -5.95
C VAL A 442 -23.31 6.72 -5.17
N VAL A 443 -23.74 6.65 -3.92
CA VAL A 443 -23.60 5.47 -3.07
C VAL A 443 -24.28 4.27 -3.69
N GLU A 444 -25.52 4.47 -4.22
CA GLU A 444 -26.28 3.43 -4.89
C GLU A 444 -25.60 2.95 -6.18
N LEU A 445 -25.04 3.87 -6.97
CA LEU A 445 -24.31 3.52 -8.18
C LEU A 445 -23.06 2.67 -7.83
N VAL A 446 -22.29 3.07 -6.80
CA VAL A 446 -21.11 2.32 -6.34
C VAL A 446 -21.49 0.94 -5.82
N ALA A 447 -22.61 0.81 -5.08
CA ALA A 447 -23.12 -0.47 -4.62
C ALA A 447 -23.46 -1.40 -5.80
N ARG A 448 -24.12 -0.88 -6.83
CA ARG A 448 -24.44 -1.64 -8.06
C ARG A 448 -23.19 -2.08 -8.82
N VAL A 449 -22.15 -1.23 -8.89
CA VAL A 449 -20.86 -1.61 -9.49
C VAL A 449 -20.24 -2.79 -8.74
N ALA A 450 -20.23 -2.74 -7.40
CA ALA A 450 -19.72 -3.84 -6.58
C ALA A 450 -20.50 -5.14 -6.80
N GLU A 451 -21.83 -5.06 -6.79
CA GLU A 451 -22.71 -6.21 -7.03
C GLU A 451 -22.51 -6.81 -8.43
N ARG A 452 -22.39 -5.97 -9.45
CA ARG A 452 -22.14 -6.41 -10.83
C ARG A 452 -20.80 -7.15 -10.96
N LEU A 453 -19.69 -6.57 -10.45
CA LEU A 453 -18.40 -7.24 -10.50
C LEU A 453 -18.38 -8.55 -9.69
N HIS A 454 -19.13 -8.61 -8.60
CA HIS A 454 -19.32 -9.83 -7.82
C HIS A 454 -20.04 -10.90 -8.66
N ASP A 455 -21.17 -10.54 -9.30
CA ASP A 455 -22.00 -11.46 -10.09
C ASP A 455 -21.29 -11.93 -11.38
N GLU A 456 -20.43 -11.08 -11.95
CA GLU A 456 -19.56 -11.42 -13.08
C GLU A 456 -18.36 -12.30 -12.68
N GLY A 457 -18.16 -12.60 -11.39
CA GLY A 457 -16.98 -13.34 -10.92
C GLY A 457 -15.67 -12.59 -11.15
N ARG A 458 -15.69 -11.26 -11.24
CA ARG A 458 -14.49 -10.44 -11.45
C ARG A 458 -13.86 -10.01 -10.13
N LEU A 459 -12.54 -9.92 -10.11
CA LEU A 459 -11.81 -9.31 -8.99
C LEU A 459 -12.28 -7.86 -8.78
N PHE A 460 -12.36 -7.40 -7.54
CA PHE A 460 -12.61 -6.00 -7.21
C PHE A 460 -11.36 -5.17 -7.46
N SER A 461 -11.10 -4.91 -8.72
CA SER A 461 -9.88 -4.30 -9.22
C SER A 461 -10.11 -3.59 -10.55
N TYR A 462 -9.21 -2.68 -10.91
CA TYR A 462 -9.10 -2.17 -12.28
C TYR A 462 -8.55 -3.24 -13.22
N LEU A 463 -7.84 -4.23 -12.71
CA LEU A 463 -7.39 -5.37 -13.50
C LEU A 463 -8.59 -6.23 -13.91
N PRO A 464 -8.74 -6.57 -15.21
CA PRO A 464 -9.85 -7.38 -15.70
C PRO A 464 -9.60 -8.88 -15.43
N VAL A 465 -9.44 -9.24 -14.15
CA VAL A 465 -9.19 -10.61 -13.72
C VAL A 465 -10.49 -11.30 -13.38
N GLU A 466 -10.78 -12.40 -14.06
CA GLU A 466 -11.87 -13.31 -13.72
C GLU A 466 -11.41 -14.30 -12.65
N LEU A 467 -12.26 -14.53 -11.66
CA LEU A 467 -12.04 -15.53 -10.63
C LEU A 467 -12.43 -16.91 -11.18
N ALA A 468 -11.73 -17.94 -10.75
CA ALA A 468 -12.17 -19.29 -11.02
C ALA A 468 -13.60 -19.49 -10.46
N PRO A 469 -14.48 -20.22 -11.20
CA PRO A 469 -15.81 -20.53 -10.69
C PRO A 469 -15.67 -21.24 -9.35
N GLU A 470 -16.57 -20.88 -8.39
CA GLU A 470 -16.62 -21.59 -7.11
C GLU A 470 -16.75 -23.08 -7.41
N ALA A 471 -15.89 -23.92 -6.80
CA ALA A 471 -16.10 -25.35 -6.82
C ALA A 471 -17.53 -25.63 -6.30
N GLU A 472 -18.26 -26.53 -6.97
CA GLU A 472 -19.61 -26.92 -6.53
C GLU A 472 -19.60 -27.14 -5.01
N GLU A 473 -20.54 -26.46 -4.31
CA GLU A 473 -20.61 -26.59 -2.84
C GLU A 473 -20.66 -28.07 -2.49
N PRO A 474 -19.83 -28.55 -1.57
CA PRO A 474 -19.97 -29.89 -1.07
C PRO A 474 -21.41 -30.12 -0.59
N SER A 475 -21.98 -31.28 -0.87
CA SER A 475 -23.40 -31.63 -0.62
C SER A 475 -23.85 -31.59 0.86
N TRP A 476 -23.06 -31.00 1.73
CA TRP A 476 -23.31 -30.80 3.16
C TRP A 476 -23.66 -29.34 3.57
N ALA A 477 -23.98 -28.48 2.60
CA ALA A 477 -24.40 -27.09 2.84
C ALA A 477 -25.88 -27.00 3.31
#